data_ca48c9d2a06072f2670b8f396c016cac
#
_entry.id   ca48c9d2a06072f2670b8f396c016cac
#
_cell.length_a   1.000
_cell.length_b   1.000
_cell.length_c   1.000
_cell.angle_alpha   90.00
_cell.angle_beta   90.00
_cell.angle_gamma   90.00
#
_symmetry.space_group_name_H-M   'P 1'
#
loop_
_entity.id
_entity.type
_entity.pdbx_description
1 polymer ?
#
loop_
_entity_poly.entity_id
_entity_poly.type
_entity_poly.pdbx_seq_one_letter_code
_entity_poly.pdbx_strand_id
1 'polypeptide(L)'
;AQIDQTPERYIKTIYLLVERNPSPAAGVFHFTPDSGRAQVETRLRFEDYSHVRAVAETNDGKLWMDSRWVKAAGGCSAPGGKYRVPAALLGKMKFRFDDTIKYNEPNLVQVNIRHPNESALAADFDPDAVPQFVRSVLVTYAGREVMSAEVDFSLSDNPTFRFWFVPREKGELRVEVEDTHDNRYMQSVPIMEGGPLPGG
;
A
#
# COMPACT_ATOMS: atom_id res chain seq x y z
N ALA A 1 -13.36 -7.95 8.90
CA ALA A 1 -14.75 -7.57 9.17
C ALA A 1 -15.10 -6.39 8.26
N GLN A 2 -16.20 -6.47 7.56
CA GLN A 2 -16.69 -5.32 6.79
C GLN A 2 -17.60 -4.51 7.70
N ILE A 3 -17.18 -3.29 8.02
CA ILE A 3 -18.01 -2.29 8.68
C ILE A 3 -18.01 -1.03 7.82
N ASP A 4 -19.10 -0.28 7.87
CA ASP A 4 -19.17 1.01 7.20
C ASP A 4 -18.14 1.97 7.81
N GLN A 5 -17.44 2.71 6.96
CA GLN A 5 -16.46 3.72 7.37
C GLN A 5 -17.19 5.04 7.61
N THR A 6 -17.81 5.19 8.79
CA THR A 6 -18.50 6.43 9.19
C THR A 6 -17.69 7.17 10.26
N PRO A 7 -17.89 8.49 10.44
CA PRO A 7 -17.18 9.21 11.50
C PRO A 7 -17.40 8.63 12.90
N GLU A 8 -18.59 8.05 13.15
CA GLU A 8 -18.96 7.48 14.45
C GLU A 8 -18.27 6.14 14.69
N ARG A 9 -18.11 5.34 13.63
CA ARG A 9 -17.49 4.02 13.71
C ARG A 9 -16.80 3.64 12.41
N TYR A 10 -15.50 3.39 12.50
CA TYR A 10 -14.69 2.94 11.36
C TYR A 10 -13.49 2.11 11.82
N ILE A 11 -12.93 1.31 10.93
CA ILE A 11 -11.63 0.68 11.11
C ILE A 11 -10.58 1.76 10.84
N LYS A 12 -9.84 2.15 11.88
CA LYS A 12 -8.80 3.18 11.77
C LYS A 12 -7.44 2.62 11.38
N THR A 13 -7.16 1.35 11.74
CA THR A 13 -5.85 0.74 11.49
C THR A 13 -5.99 -0.74 11.16
N ILE A 14 -5.22 -1.21 10.19
CA ILE A 14 -5.02 -2.63 9.92
C ILE A 14 -3.52 -2.92 10.01
N TYR A 15 -3.14 -3.82 10.93
CA TYR A 15 -1.80 -4.38 11.04
C TYR A 15 -1.74 -5.66 10.21
N LEU A 16 -0.80 -5.74 9.27
CA LEU A 16 -0.57 -6.91 8.42
C LEU A 16 0.73 -7.59 8.85
N LEU A 17 0.61 -8.81 9.33
CA LEU A 17 1.72 -9.58 9.88
C LEU A 17 1.96 -10.84 9.05
N VAL A 18 3.22 -11.12 8.73
CA VAL A 18 3.69 -12.39 8.17
C VAL A 18 4.62 -13.04 9.20
N GLU A 19 4.11 -14.01 9.96
CA GLU A 19 4.73 -14.48 11.21
C GLU A 19 6.18 -14.96 11.07
N ARG A 20 6.51 -15.58 9.94
CA ARG A 20 7.85 -16.16 9.71
C ARG A 20 8.75 -15.30 8.82
N ASN A 21 8.33 -14.09 8.49
CA ASN A 21 9.25 -13.16 7.85
C ASN A 21 10.24 -12.62 8.90
N PRO A 22 11.47 -12.29 8.49
CA PRO A 22 12.47 -11.67 9.37
C PRO A 22 12.00 -10.35 10.00
N SER A 23 11.17 -9.59 9.26
CA SER A 23 10.37 -8.49 9.77
C SER A 23 8.90 -8.91 9.70
N PRO A 24 8.29 -9.36 10.81
CA PRO A 24 6.91 -9.87 10.77
C PRO A 24 5.86 -8.81 10.48
N ALA A 25 6.09 -7.54 10.84
CA ALA A 25 5.17 -6.44 10.57
C ALA A 25 5.36 -5.94 9.12
N ALA A 26 4.70 -6.60 8.16
CA ALA A 26 4.82 -6.28 6.75
C ALA A 26 4.18 -4.93 6.36
N GLY A 27 3.24 -4.44 7.17
CA GLY A 27 2.66 -3.11 7.00
C GLY A 27 1.63 -2.75 8.05
N VAL A 28 1.51 -1.45 8.31
CA VAL A 28 0.47 -0.84 9.14
C VAL A 28 -0.26 0.15 8.25
N PHE A 29 -1.56 -0.05 8.10
CA PHE A 29 -2.40 0.76 7.22
C PHE A 29 -3.41 1.53 8.04
N HIS A 30 -3.40 2.85 7.93
CA HIS A 30 -4.31 3.75 8.61
C HIS A 30 -5.39 4.22 7.63
N PHE A 31 -6.63 4.21 8.06
CA PHE A 31 -7.79 4.57 7.25
C PHE A 31 -8.56 5.69 7.92
N THR A 32 -9.22 6.49 7.11
CA THR A 32 -10.18 7.50 7.54
C THR A 32 -11.58 7.15 7.00
N PRO A 33 -12.64 7.81 7.45
CA PRO A 33 -13.96 7.66 6.83
C PRO A 33 -13.98 7.97 5.32
N ASP A 34 -13.04 8.81 4.83
CA ASP A 34 -12.93 9.15 3.40
C ASP A 34 -12.37 8.01 2.54
N SER A 35 -11.86 6.93 3.15
CA SER A 35 -11.55 5.70 2.42
C SER A 35 -12.81 4.94 1.99
N GLY A 36 -13.94 5.11 2.68
CA GLY A 36 -15.22 4.43 2.41
C GLY A 36 -15.19 2.93 2.69
N ARG A 37 -14.02 2.29 2.53
CA ARG A 37 -13.77 0.88 2.93
C ARG A 37 -12.35 0.74 3.46
N ALA A 38 -12.20 0.17 4.65
CA ALA A 38 -10.89 -0.19 5.19
C ALA A 38 -10.41 -1.51 4.57
N GLN A 39 -9.96 -1.42 3.34
CA GLN A 39 -9.47 -2.56 2.56
C GLN A 39 -8.26 -2.13 1.73
N VAL A 40 -7.21 -2.93 1.79
CA VAL A 40 -6.02 -2.77 0.97
C VAL A 40 -5.60 -4.12 0.40
N GLU A 41 -5.17 -4.13 -0.86
CA GLU A 41 -4.52 -5.26 -1.48
C GLU A 41 -3.09 -4.86 -1.85
N THR A 42 -2.14 -5.71 -1.55
CA THR A 42 -0.72 -5.53 -1.90
C THR A 42 -0.05 -6.86 -2.14
N ARG A 43 1.20 -6.84 -2.59
CA ARG A 43 2.01 -8.03 -2.84
C ARG A 43 3.11 -8.13 -1.81
N LEU A 44 3.23 -9.30 -1.18
CA LEU A 44 4.21 -9.57 -0.14
C LEU A 44 5.19 -10.65 -0.57
N ARG A 45 6.43 -10.54 -0.08
CA ARG A 45 7.40 -11.61 -0.05
C ARG A 45 7.20 -12.46 1.19
N PHE A 46 7.44 -13.75 1.06
CA PHE A 46 7.40 -14.71 2.15
C PHE A 46 8.73 -15.43 2.23
N GLU A 47 9.36 -15.44 3.39
CA GLU A 47 10.60 -16.20 3.58
C GLU A 47 10.32 -17.68 3.85
N ASP A 48 9.26 -17.99 4.56
CA ASP A 48 8.83 -19.36 4.83
C ASP A 48 7.30 -19.48 4.84
N TYR A 49 6.80 -20.70 4.73
CA TYR A 49 5.38 -21.02 4.89
C TYR A 49 4.88 -20.47 6.22
N SER A 50 3.90 -19.62 6.18
CA SER A 50 3.54 -18.79 7.32
C SER A 50 2.06 -18.51 7.43
N HIS A 51 1.59 -18.20 8.63
CA HIS A 51 0.33 -17.49 8.76
C HIS A 51 0.53 -16.00 8.39
N VAL A 52 -0.39 -15.50 7.62
CA VAL A 52 -0.64 -14.07 7.46
C VAL A 52 -1.77 -13.70 8.40
N ARG A 53 -1.55 -12.70 9.25
CA ARG A 53 -2.57 -12.15 10.15
C ARG A 53 -2.90 -10.72 9.76
N ALA A 54 -4.19 -10.42 9.75
CA ALA A 54 -4.68 -9.06 9.69
C ALA A 54 -5.36 -8.75 11.04
N VAL A 55 -4.86 -7.73 11.73
CA VAL A 55 -5.48 -7.23 12.96
C VAL A 55 -6.07 -5.87 12.65
N ALA A 56 -7.38 -5.75 12.73
CA ALA A 56 -8.10 -4.49 12.51
C ALA A 56 -8.44 -3.85 13.86
N GLU A 57 -8.12 -2.56 13.98
CA GLU A 57 -8.47 -1.72 15.12
C GLU A 57 -9.53 -0.70 14.71
N THR A 58 -10.64 -0.65 15.42
CA THR A 58 -11.68 0.36 15.23
C THR A 58 -11.39 1.63 16.03
N ASN A 59 -11.99 2.74 15.67
CA ASN A 59 -11.79 4.02 16.36
C ASN A 59 -12.22 4.01 17.83
N ASP A 60 -13.05 3.05 18.26
CA ASP A 60 -13.43 2.80 19.66
C ASP A 60 -12.44 1.85 20.40
N GLY A 61 -11.31 1.50 19.76
CA GLY A 61 -10.23 0.68 20.34
C GLY A 61 -10.49 -0.82 20.35
N LYS A 62 -11.55 -1.31 19.73
CA LYS A 62 -11.79 -2.76 19.62
C LYS A 62 -10.88 -3.37 18.56
N LEU A 63 -10.39 -4.57 18.85
CA LEU A 63 -9.52 -5.34 17.97
C LEU A 63 -10.26 -6.56 17.39
N TRP A 64 -10.02 -6.78 16.11
CA TRP A 64 -10.52 -7.94 15.36
C TRP A 64 -9.36 -8.56 14.60
N MET A 65 -9.29 -9.88 14.57
CA MET A 65 -8.19 -10.58 13.89
C MET A 65 -8.74 -11.71 13.02
N ASP A 66 -8.13 -11.86 11.85
CA ASP A 66 -8.25 -13.05 11.01
C ASP A 66 -6.87 -13.50 10.55
N SER A 67 -6.72 -14.79 10.24
CA SER A 67 -5.44 -15.33 9.76
C SER A 67 -5.64 -16.39 8.70
N ARG A 68 -4.66 -16.48 7.78
CA ARG A 68 -4.62 -17.51 6.75
C ARG A 68 -3.23 -18.11 6.64
N TRP A 69 -3.19 -19.44 6.48
CA TRP A 69 -1.96 -20.13 6.13
C TRP A 69 -1.61 -19.95 4.67
N VAL A 70 -0.38 -19.51 4.39
CA VAL A 70 0.15 -19.29 3.03
C VAL A 70 1.36 -20.20 2.81
N LYS A 71 1.36 -20.90 1.67
CA LYS A 71 2.45 -21.77 1.22
C LYS A 71 3.30 -21.04 0.18
N ALA A 72 4.15 -20.14 0.65
CA ALA A 72 5.14 -19.44 -0.15
C ALA A 72 6.43 -19.35 0.66
N ALA A 73 7.59 -19.40 0.02
CA ALA A 73 8.89 -19.39 0.69
C ALA A 73 9.98 -18.79 -0.19
N GLY A 74 11.09 -18.34 0.45
CA GLY A 74 12.31 -17.85 -0.22
C GLY A 74 12.17 -16.49 -0.91
N GLY A 75 11.08 -15.76 -0.65
CA GLY A 75 10.82 -14.50 -1.34
C GLY A 75 11.65 -13.33 -0.85
N CYS A 76 12.07 -13.34 0.42
CA CYS A 76 12.93 -12.30 0.98
C CYS A 76 14.40 -12.54 0.65
N SER A 77 14.83 -13.81 0.62
CA SER A 77 16.20 -14.24 0.30
C SER A 77 16.44 -14.49 -1.19
N ALA A 78 15.39 -14.50 -2.01
CA ALA A 78 15.54 -14.63 -3.46
C ALA A 78 16.45 -13.50 -3.99
N PRO A 79 17.33 -13.81 -4.97
CA PRO A 79 18.11 -12.76 -5.63
C PRO A 79 17.20 -11.66 -6.15
N GLY A 80 17.58 -10.39 -5.96
CA GLY A 80 16.82 -9.21 -6.38
C GLY A 80 16.61 -9.10 -7.89
N GLY A 81 17.23 -10.01 -8.62
CA GLY A 81 17.16 -10.10 -10.07
C GLY A 81 17.91 -8.96 -10.76
N LYS A 82 18.00 -9.05 -12.08
CA LYS A 82 18.65 -8.01 -12.90
C LYS A 82 17.77 -6.77 -13.12
N TYR A 83 16.58 -6.73 -12.47
CA TYR A 83 15.66 -5.64 -12.68
C TYR A 83 16.06 -4.44 -11.84
N ARG A 84 16.88 -3.57 -12.42
CA ARG A 84 17.15 -2.25 -11.86
C ARG A 84 16.14 -1.27 -12.44
N VAL A 85 15.37 -0.62 -11.57
CA VAL A 85 14.53 0.49 -12.00
C VAL A 85 15.45 1.60 -12.53
N PRO A 86 15.32 2.03 -13.79
CA PRO A 86 16.09 3.17 -14.27
C PRO A 86 15.82 4.40 -13.42
N ALA A 87 16.85 5.17 -13.08
CA ALA A 87 16.73 6.36 -12.24
C ALA A 87 15.62 7.34 -12.71
N ALA A 88 15.47 7.48 -14.03
CA ALA A 88 14.41 8.33 -14.62
C ALA A 88 12.97 7.81 -14.37
N LEU A 89 12.81 6.54 -14.00
CA LEU A 89 11.52 5.91 -13.71
C LEU A 89 11.28 5.69 -12.22
N LEU A 90 12.31 5.88 -11.40
CA LEU A 90 12.21 5.68 -9.95
C LEU A 90 11.14 6.60 -9.37
N GLY A 91 10.24 6.04 -8.58
CA GLY A 91 9.13 6.75 -7.96
C GLY A 91 7.98 7.12 -8.91
N LYS A 92 8.06 6.82 -10.22
CA LYS A 92 6.92 7.02 -11.13
C LYS A 92 5.76 6.12 -10.72
N MET A 93 4.54 6.67 -10.74
CA MET A 93 3.34 5.96 -10.35
C MET A 93 2.38 5.81 -11.52
N LYS A 94 1.72 4.65 -11.58
CA LYS A 94 0.63 4.40 -12.52
C LYS A 94 -0.65 4.17 -11.74
N PHE A 95 -1.68 4.96 -12.02
CA PHE A 95 -3.02 4.81 -11.47
C PHE A 95 -3.87 3.98 -12.43
N ARG A 96 -4.69 3.12 -11.87
CA ARG A 96 -5.70 2.35 -12.59
C ARG A 96 -7.00 2.36 -11.79
N PHE A 97 -8.08 2.72 -12.45
CA PHE A 97 -9.42 2.66 -11.90
C PHE A 97 -10.17 1.51 -12.59
N ASP A 98 -10.93 0.74 -11.83
CA ASP A 98 -11.65 -0.41 -12.39
C ASP A 98 -12.99 0.01 -13.03
N ASP A 99 -13.62 1.07 -12.50
CA ASP A 99 -14.92 1.57 -12.93
C ASP A 99 -14.94 3.09 -13.12
N THR A 100 -15.99 3.61 -13.73
CA THR A 100 -16.28 5.04 -13.82
C THR A 100 -16.43 5.63 -12.43
N ILE A 101 -15.80 6.79 -12.20
CA ILE A 101 -15.84 7.49 -10.92
C ILE A 101 -17.26 7.96 -10.59
N LYS A 102 -17.68 7.66 -9.36
CA LYS A 102 -18.96 8.09 -8.79
C LYS A 102 -18.73 8.90 -7.53
N TYR A 103 -19.32 10.08 -7.45
CA TYR A 103 -19.23 10.89 -6.25
C TYR A 103 -20.09 10.30 -5.12
N ASN A 104 -19.63 10.52 -3.88
CA ASN A 104 -20.25 10.05 -2.65
C ASN A 104 -20.35 8.52 -2.52
N GLU A 105 -19.69 7.77 -3.38
CA GLU A 105 -19.57 6.32 -3.31
C GLU A 105 -18.09 5.90 -3.19
N PRO A 106 -17.79 4.75 -2.58
CA PRO A 106 -16.46 4.19 -2.58
C PRO A 106 -16.02 3.79 -4.00
N ASN A 107 -14.90 4.35 -4.45
CA ASN A 107 -14.27 4.04 -5.74
C ASN A 107 -12.96 3.29 -5.51
N LEU A 108 -12.72 2.25 -6.29
CA LEU A 108 -11.54 1.44 -6.19
C LEU A 108 -10.45 1.95 -7.14
N VAL A 109 -9.25 2.11 -6.61
CA VAL A 109 -8.07 2.53 -7.37
C VAL A 109 -6.89 1.62 -7.06
N GLN A 110 -6.09 1.34 -8.06
CA GLN A 110 -4.78 0.68 -7.92
C GLN A 110 -3.68 1.68 -8.28
N VAL A 111 -2.66 1.75 -7.42
CA VAL A 111 -1.45 2.53 -7.66
C VAL A 111 -0.27 1.56 -7.71
N ASN A 112 0.48 1.58 -8.80
CA ASN A 112 1.74 0.86 -8.93
C ASN A 112 2.89 1.87 -8.90
N ILE A 113 3.87 1.64 -8.04
CA ILE A 113 5.02 2.53 -7.83
C ILE A 113 6.25 1.86 -8.45
N ARG A 114 6.96 2.54 -9.31
CA ARG A 114 8.23 2.07 -9.87
C ARG A 114 9.33 2.23 -8.84
N HIS A 115 9.67 1.13 -8.16
CA HIS A 115 10.63 1.12 -7.08
C HIS A 115 11.30 -0.26 -6.97
N PRO A 116 12.60 -0.38 -6.72
CA PRO A 116 13.28 -1.67 -6.57
C PRO A 116 12.76 -2.45 -5.36
N ASN A 117 12.40 -1.73 -4.30
CA ASN A 117 11.95 -2.30 -3.03
C ASN A 117 12.86 -3.46 -2.59
N GLU A 118 14.13 -3.13 -2.41
CA GLU A 118 15.20 -4.10 -2.14
C GLU A 118 14.97 -4.82 -0.81
N SER A 119 15.33 -6.10 -0.80
CA SER A 119 15.40 -6.87 0.45
C SER A 119 16.87 -6.98 0.88
N ALA A 120 17.18 -6.56 2.09
CA ALA A 120 18.49 -6.75 2.71
C ALA A 120 18.90 -8.23 2.85
N LEU A 121 17.96 -9.15 2.68
CA LEU A 121 18.17 -10.59 2.79
C LEU A 121 18.36 -11.25 1.43
N ALA A 122 18.22 -10.51 0.32
CA ALA A 122 18.44 -11.04 -1.00
C ALA A 122 19.87 -11.61 -1.12
N ALA A 123 19.99 -12.79 -1.71
CA ALA A 123 21.26 -13.51 -1.78
C ALA A 123 22.37 -12.76 -2.57
N ASP A 124 21.98 -11.80 -3.39
CA ASP A 124 22.86 -10.94 -4.19
C ASP A 124 22.95 -9.51 -3.66
N PHE A 125 22.41 -9.25 -2.44
CA PHE A 125 22.46 -7.93 -1.81
C PHE A 125 23.84 -7.69 -1.20
N ASP A 126 24.39 -6.50 -1.41
CA ASP A 126 25.65 -6.08 -0.80
C ASP A 126 25.44 -5.82 0.70
N PRO A 127 26.09 -6.56 1.62
CA PRO A 127 25.87 -6.41 3.06
C PRO A 127 26.31 -5.04 3.61
N ASP A 128 27.17 -4.32 2.88
CA ASP A 128 27.62 -2.97 3.26
C ASP A 128 26.69 -1.87 2.73
N ALA A 129 25.71 -2.22 1.89
CA ALA A 129 24.74 -1.27 1.35
C ALA A 129 23.52 -1.09 2.29
N VAL A 130 22.87 0.06 2.17
CA VAL A 130 21.55 0.31 2.79
C VAL A 130 20.47 -0.07 1.78
N PRO A 131 19.56 -1.01 2.10
CA PRO A 131 18.54 -1.42 1.17
C PRO A 131 17.54 -0.31 0.91
N GLN A 132 17.22 -0.07 -0.38
CA GLN A 132 16.29 0.94 -0.81
C GLN A 132 14.89 0.34 -0.95
N PHE A 133 13.98 0.66 -0.03
CA PHE A 133 12.58 0.25 -0.09
C PHE A 133 11.65 1.36 0.37
N VAL A 134 10.40 1.30 -0.09
CA VAL A 134 9.33 2.21 0.36
C VAL A 134 9.05 1.95 1.83
N ARG A 135 9.09 3.02 2.65
CA ARG A 135 8.80 2.98 4.08
C ARG A 135 7.46 3.61 4.45
N SER A 136 6.99 4.58 3.67
CA SER A 136 5.70 5.21 3.92
C SER A 136 4.96 5.57 2.65
N VAL A 137 3.65 5.54 2.73
CA VAL A 137 2.72 5.96 1.68
C VAL A 137 1.65 6.83 2.30
N LEU A 138 1.37 7.98 1.70
CA LEU A 138 0.27 8.87 2.07
C LEU A 138 -0.63 9.09 0.86
N VAL A 139 -1.91 8.85 1.03
CA VAL A 139 -2.94 9.10 0.02
C VAL A 139 -3.88 10.18 0.50
N THR A 140 -4.02 11.23 -0.30
CA THR A 140 -4.96 12.32 -0.04
C THR A 140 -5.90 12.54 -1.22
N TYR A 141 -7.12 12.98 -0.92
CA TYR A 141 -8.08 13.45 -1.92
C TYR A 141 -8.57 14.84 -1.56
N ALA A 142 -8.48 15.79 -2.50
CA ALA A 142 -8.85 17.19 -2.26
C ALA A 142 -8.22 17.75 -0.97
N GLY A 143 -6.97 17.38 -0.67
CA GLY A 143 -6.21 17.79 0.52
C GLY A 143 -6.56 17.06 1.82
N ARG A 144 -7.54 16.14 1.81
CA ARG A 144 -7.90 15.33 2.98
C ARG A 144 -7.27 13.95 2.90
N GLU A 145 -6.79 13.45 4.03
CA GLU A 145 -6.24 12.10 4.11
C GLU A 145 -7.34 11.04 3.87
N VAL A 146 -7.02 10.10 2.96
CA VAL A 146 -7.82 8.91 2.68
C VAL A 146 -7.25 7.74 3.46
N MET A 147 -5.97 7.49 3.28
CA MET A 147 -5.21 6.47 4.00
C MET A 147 -3.73 6.82 4.05
N SER A 148 -3.05 6.27 5.04
CA SER A 148 -1.59 6.22 5.08
C SER A 148 -1.11 4.81 5.40
N ALA A 149 0.16 4.52 5.11
CA ALA A 149 0.75 3.23 5.41
C ALA A 149 2.22 3.37 5.78
N GLU A 150 2.63 2.58 6.76
CA GLU A 150 4.02 2.28 7.09
C GLU A 150 4.29 0.85 6.63
N VAL A 151 5.32 0.67 5.82
CA VAL A 151 5.61 -0.62 5.17
C VAL A 151 7.11 -0.90 5.17
N ASP A 152 7.49 -2.12 4.85
CA ASP A 152 8.89 -2.53 4.84
C ASP A 152 9.29 -3.30 3.57
N PHE A 153 10.50 -3.87 3.58
CA PHE A 153 11.04 -4.67 2.49
C PHE A 153 10.26 -5.98 2.21
N SER A 154 9.30 -6.37 3.05
CA SER A 154 8.40 -7.50 2.79
C SER A 154 7.45 -7.23 1.62
N LEU A 155 7.25 -5.97 1.22
CA LEU A 155 6.60 -5.66 -0.05
C LEU A 155 7.47 -6.09 -1.24
N SER A 156 6.84 -6.59 -2.30
CA SER A 156 7.56 -6.93 -3.53
C SER A 156 8.11 -5.68 -4.23
N ASP A 157 9.04 -5.89 -5.17
CA ASP A 157 9.45 -4.86 -6.13
C ASP A 157 8.25 -4.27 -6.87
N ASN A 158 8.35 -3.01 -7.28
CA ASN A 158 7.26 -2.22 -7.83
C ASN A 158 5.98 -2.32 -6.98
N PRO A 159 6.03 -1.84 -5.72
CA PRO A 159 4.92 -1.95 -4.80
C PRO A 159 3.61 -1.51 -5.43
N THR A 160 2.58 -2.29 -5.18
CA THR A 160 1.24 -2.03 -5.69
C THR A 160 0.29 -1.98 -4.52
N PHE A 161 -0.49 -0.89 -4.45
CA PHE A 161 -1.55 -0.72 -3.47
C PHE A 161 -2.88 -0.57 -4.20
N ARG A 162 -3.86 -1.38 -3.83
CA ARG A 162 -5.22 -1.27 -4.32
C ARG A 162 -6.11 -0.96 -3.13
N PHE A 163 -6.78 0.18 -3.17
CA PHE A 163 -7.53 0.74 -2.05
C PHE A 163 -8.76 1.51 -2.51
N TRP A 164 -9.60 1.92 -1.56
CA TRP A 164 -10.83 2.65 -1.82
C TRP A 164 -10.72 4.10 -1.37
N PHE A 165 -11.47 4.99 -2.03
CA PHE A 165 -11.65 6.38 -1.62
C PHE A 165 -13.04 6.88 -2.02
N VAL A 166 -13.55 7.89 -1.30
CA VAL A 166 -14.87 8.50 -1.56
C VAL A 166 -14.68 9.94 -2.02
N PRO A 167 -14.70 10.20 -3.34
CA PRO A 167 -14.70 11.56 -3.86
C PRO A 167 -16.09 12.20 -3.61
N ARG A 168 -16.10 13.45 -3.13
CA ARG A 168 -17.36 14.18 -2.87
C ARG A 168 -17.56 15.36 -3.82
N GLU A 169 -16.53 15.75 -4.51
CA GLU A 169 -16.45 16.88 -5.41
C GLU A 169 -15.31 16.67 -6.41
N LYS A 170 -15.17 17.54 -7.39
CA LYS A 170 -14.00 17.56 -8.27
C LYS A 170 -12.73 17.85 -7.47
N GLY A 171 -11.69 17.05 -7.65
CA GLY A 171 -10.44 17.20 -6.91
C GLY A 171 -9.30 16.38 -7.51
N GLU A 172 -8.20 16.30 -6.78
CA GLU A 172 -7.06 15.48 -7.14
C GLU A 172 -6.89 14.34 -6.12
N LEU A 173 -6.71 13.13 -6.62
CA LEU A 173 -6.18 12.01 -5.84
C LEU A 173 -4.67 12.07 -5.93
N ARG A 174 -4.00 12.27 -4.79
CA ARG A 174 -2.56 12.42 -4.67
C ARG A 174 -1.98 11.29 -3.84
N VAL A 175 -0.86 10.76 -4.29
CA VAL A 175 -0.08 9.75 -3.58
C VAL A 175 1.33 10.28 -3.38
N GLU A 176 1.78 10.25 -2.14
CA GLU A 176 3.14 10.58 -1.72
C GLU A 176 3.78 9.33 -1.14
N VAL A 177 5.05 9.10 -1.49
CA VAL A 177 5.82 7.94 -1.07
C VAL A 177 7.19 8.40 -0.61
N GLU A 178 7.67 7.85 0.50
CA GLU A 178 9.02 8.06 0.99
C GLU A 178 9.74 6.71 1.12
N ASP A 179 11.01 6.67 0.72
CA ASP A 179 11.84 5.48 0.81
C ASP A 179 12.89 5.58 1.93
N THR A 180 13.64 4.51 2.14
CA THR A 180 14.69 4.43 3.17
C THR A 180 15.92 5.30 2.87
N HIS A 181 16.06 5.82 1.66
CA HIS A 181 17.10 6.77 1.28
C HIS A 181 16.62 8.24 1.36
N ASP A 182 15.50 8.50 2.08
CA ASP A 182 14.87 9.80 2.23
C ASP A 182 14.40 10.45 0.91
N ASN A 183 14.29 9.66 -0.16
CA ASN A 183 13.71 10.15 -1.40
C ASN A 183 12.19 10.25 -1.26
N ARG A 184 11.63 11.33 -1.79
CA ARG A 184 10.19 11.59 -1.80
C ARG A 184 9.69 11.64 -3.23
N TYR A 185 8.66 10.86 -3.49
CA TYR A 185 8.00 10.78 -4.79
C TYR A 185 6.53 11.14 -4.62
N MET A 186 6.01 11.89 -5.56
CA MET A 186 4.62 12.34 -5.52
C MET A 186 4.03 12.35 -6.92
N GLN A 187 2.80 11.85 -7.01
CA GLN A 187 2.01 11.97 -8.24
C GLN A 187 0.53 12.17 -7.89
N SER A 188 -0.15 13.01 -8.67
CA SER A 188 -1.58 13.25 -8.56
C SER A 188 -2.30 13.00 -9.88
N VAL A 189 -3.58 12.68 -9.80
CA VAL A 189 -4.48 12.55 -10.95
C VAL A 189 -5.79 13.29 -10.67
N PRO A 190 -6.31 14.04 -11.65
CA PRO A 190 -7.59 14.71 -11.50
C PRO A 190 -8.73 13.69 -11.49
N ILE A 191 -9.69 13.89 -10.61
CA ILE A 191 -10.88 13.05 -10.46
C ILE A 191 -12.12 13.89 -10.75
N MET A 192 -12.95 13.39 -11.68
CA MET A 192 -14.24 13.99 -12.05
C MET A 192 -15.28 12.89 -12.20
N GLU A 193 -16.50 13.15 -11.74
CA GLU A 193 -17.61 12.22 -11.89
C GLU A 193 -17.91 11.97 -13.37
N GLY A 194 -18.06 10.69 -13.75
CA GLY A 194 -18.33 10.30 -15.13
C GLY A 194 -17.26 10.68 -16.15
N GLY A 195 -16.15 11.26 -15.69
CA GLY A 195 -15.05 11.69 -16.57
C GLY A 195 -14.21 10.51 -17.08
N PRO A 196 -13.31 10.75 -18.06
CA PRO A 196 -12.37 9.74 -18.50
C PRO A 196 -11.51 9.30 -17.31
N LEU A 197 -11.30 7.98 -17.19
CA LEU A 197 -10.44 7.44 -16.14
C LEU A 197 -9.01 7.92 -16.36
N PRO A 198 -8.38 8.58 -15.36
CA PRO A 198 -7.01 9.04 -15.52
C PRO A 198 -6.07 7.83 -15.60
N GLY A 199 -5.20 7.79 -16.58
CA GLY A 199 -4.06 6.86 -16.59
C GLY A 199 -4.27 5.54 -17.32
N GLY A 200 -4.97 5.57 -18.47
CA GLY A 200 -4.85 4.49 -19.45
C GLY A 200 -3.42 4.33 -19.99
#